data_bf887490a3748b56ee77edd7be51a2a7
#
_entry.id   bf887490a3748b56ee77edd7be51a2a7
#
_cell.length_a   1.000
_cell.length_b   1.000
_cell.length_c   1.000
_cell.angle_alpha   90.00
_cell.angle_beta   90.00
_cell.angle_gamma   90.00
#
_symmetry.space_group_name_H-M   'P 1'
#
loop_
_entity.id
_entity.type
_entity.pdbx_description
1 polymer ?
#
loop_
_entity_poly.entity_id
_entity_poly.type
_entity_poly.pdbx_seq_one_letter_code
_entity_poly.pdbx_strand_id
1 'polypeptide(L)'
;MNNKLSQKLVRSLALQQFDTKKVLTIDERTLNIYSTQDVWLKFSQAKTTDNFFLDLANAIAIETGQPVLFVDPKKLNKQLEIKDNSNETNPVNFQLMHGKDVVATLGVDFNEAFLPTVDSEQILAIYLSLDPVAMRKQQKSFNSSSVFLQRWMKPISSRLYEIAAKHTVHWLDQYDLYGASSQLEVQIPSKEVDVEIELDLVYLNQMLGIELPFKTIQELFSGLNFEVKQINPQLLSFKVDFARTDISHQAHLVEEIARLYGYNKIPSFAPEIKVLAKPKALEVVLKNQVENYLTGLGFYNVKTYALLNLQEVEKWDLFGLKDPIKLMAPLSKNREAYRLSLSRSLIEAASFNSTKGNKNLKLYEVGDVYNLNNTREKHLAMLVTGDSFSQKAYKLELKPNYAYLKGVFDEICAQYQISTNHVEINNFTNLFEEIHPYINGEIKVNNQLVGFIYKLNPRFEQAQKLDSTFVLELNLTLLEQLANLQVVVNEVSKFQKTSRDVTMLLSDKHQYNSVIKEITKGLKYLQTTSLVDIYQDEALKTQNLQAVSVNFVFNSVTTQLTDEMVSKEWEQVLQKLAKLKIEVK
;
A
#
# COMPACT_ATOMS: atom_id res chain seq x y z
N MET A 1 46.25 -7.87 1.37
CA MET A 1 45.01 -7.44 2.07
C MET A 1 44.57 -8.42 3.18
N ASN A 2 45.34 -8.58 4.23
CA ASN A 2 45.05 -9.60 5.28
C ASN A 2 44.78 -8.94 6.64
N ASN A 3 43.74 -8.11 6.74
CA ASN A 3 43.29 -7.68 8.06
C ASN A 3 41.91 -8.32 8.40
N LYS A 4 41.55 -8.37 9.71
CA LYS A 4 40.29 -8.97 10.19
C LYS A 4 39.04 -8.33 9.57
N LEU A 5 39.12 -7.07 9.14
CA LEU A 5 38.01 -6.35 8.50
C LEU A 5 37.78 -6.87 7.07
N SER A 6 38.87 -7.07 6.30
CA SER A 6 38.74 -7.58 4.92
C SER A 6 38.14 -8.97 4.89
N GLN A 7 38.37 -9.83 5.91
CA GLN A 7 37.80 -11.18 5.97
C GLN A 7 36.26 -11.21 6.17
N LYS A 8 35.67 -10.15 6.75
CA LYS A 8 34.22 -10.06 6.94
C LYS A 8 33.52 -9.28 5.82
N LEU A 9 34.18 -8.28 5.26
CA LEU A 9 33.61 -7.37 4.27
C LEU A 9 33.78 -7.88 2.83
N VAL A 10 34.96 -8.47 2.54
CA VAL A 10 35.31 -8.89 1.17
C VAL A 10 34.89 -10.32 0.94
N ARG A 11 33.99 -10.54 -0.03
CA ARG A 11 33.53 -11.86 -0.47
C ARG A 11 34.49 -12.50 -1.47
N SER A 12 35.06 -11.68 -2.35
CA SER A 12 36.14 -12.08 -3.27
C SER A 12 36.97 -10.87 -3.70
N LEU A 13 38.21 -11.11 -4.06
CA LEU A 13 39.13 -10.12 -4.63
C LEU A 13 39.99 -10.81 -5.67
N ALA A 14 39.97 -10.31 -6.90
CA ALA A 14 40.87 -10.69 -7.96
C ALA A 14 41.52 -9.45 -8.61
N LEU A 15 42.73 -9.59 -9.07
CA LEU A 15 43.52 -8.55 -9.69
C LEU A 15 43.96 -9.02 -11.07
N GLN A 16 44.03 -8.06 -12.02
CA GLN A 16 44.60 -8.33 -13.33
C GLN A 16 45.30 -7.05 -13.84
N GLN A 17 46.51 -7.19 -14.31
CA GLN A 17 47.28 -6.11 -14.88
C GLN A 17 47.25 -6.21 -16.40
N PHE A 18 47.10 -5.07 -17.04
CA PHE A 18 47.11 -4.93 -18.50
C PHE A 18 48.18 -3.98 -18.91
N ASP A 19 48.94 -4.35 -19.94
CA ASP A 19 49.80 -3.44 -20.67
C ASP A 19 48.97 -2.74 -21.74
N THR A 20 49.09 -1.42 -21.83
CA THR A 20 48.35 -0.63 -22.80
C THR A 20 49.17 -0.35 -24.05
N LYS A 21 48.54 -0.40 -25.21
CA LYS A 21 49.16 0.16 -26.43
C LYS A 21 49.04 1.69 -26.37
N LYS A 22 50.15 2.42 -26.68
CA LYS A 22 50.11 3.86 -26.86
C LYS A 22 49.35 4.19 -28.15
N VAL A 23 48.11 4.52 -28.09
CA VAL A 23 47.34 4.93 -29.26
C VAL A 23 46.23 5.90 -28.88
N LEU A 24 46.15 7.00 -29.63
CA LEU A 24 45.05 7.97 -29.80
C LEU A 24 44.50 8.74 -28.60
N THR A 25 44.11 9.96 -28.84
CA THR A 25 43.49 10.87 -27.87
C THR A 25 42.19 10.32 -27.26
N ILE A 26 42.03 10.45 -25.96
CA ILE A 26 40.86 9.98 -25.21
C ILE A 26 39.53 10.51 -25.77
N ASP A 27 39.52 11.68 -26.39
CA ASP A 27 38.32 12.34 -26.93
C ASP A 27 37.62 11.54 -28.02
N GLU A 28 38.35 10.90 -28.93
CA GLU A 28 37.74 10.05 -29.97
C GLU A 28 37.19 8.72 -29.41
N ARG A 29 37.78 8.23 -28.31
CA ARG A 29 37.36 6.98 -27.66
C ARG A 29 36.12 7.17 -26.81
N THR A 30 36.00 8.29 -26.11
CA THR A 30 34.83 8.67 -25.37
C THR A 30 33.58 8.70 -26.25
N LEU A 31 33.69 9.32 -27.45
CA LEU A 31 32.63 9.37 -28.45
C LEU A 31 32.12 7.98 -28.88
N ASN A 32 33.00 6.99 -29.00
CA ASN A 32 32.62 5.63 -29.44
C ASN A 32 31.93 4.80 -28.35
N ILE A 33 32.23 4.99 -27.06
CA ILE A 33 31.47 4.38 -25.97
C ILE A 33 30.01 4.90 -25.99
N TYR A 34 29.82 6.17 -26.23
CA TYR A 34 28.52 6.80 -26.22
C TYR A 34 27.62 6.38 -27.39
N SER A 35 28.18 6.06 -28.55
CA SER A 35 27.36 5.75 -29.74
C SER A 35 26.68 4.37 -29.66
N THR A 36 27.31 3.38 -29.01
CA THR A 36 26.79 2.00 -28.96
C THR A 36 26.18 1.62 -27.61
N GLN A 37 26.54 2.29 -26.52
CA GLN A 37 26.11 1.96 -25.17
C GLN A 37 25.32 3.05 -24.45
N ASP A 38 25.11 4.19 -25.07
CA ASP A 38 24.31 5.29 -24.51
C ASP A 38 22.91 4.84 -24.06
N VAL A 39 22.33 3.87 -24.77
CA VAL A 39 21.04 3.25 -24.40
C VAL A 39 21.15 2.50 -23.08
N TRP A 40 22.22 1.73 -22.82
CA TRP A 40 22.40 0.96 -21.59
C TRP A 40 22.75 1.84 -20.39
N LEU A 41 23.61 2.83 -20.58
CA LEU A 41 23.96 3.79 -19.54
C LEU A 41 22.75 4.65 -19.16
N LYS A 42 21.98 5.14 -20.13
CA LYS A 42 20.74 5.87 -19.88
C LYS A 42 19.66 5.00 -19.24
N PHE A 43 19.51 3.75 -19.69
CA PHE A 43 18.54 2.82 -19.10
C PHE A 43 18.89 2.48 -17.65
N SER A 44 20.16 2.38 -17.31
CA SER A 44 20.62 2.11 -15.95
C SER A 44 20.73 3.35 -15.05
N GLN A 45 20.37 4.54 -15.55
CA GLN A 45 20.51 5.83 -14.87
C GLN A 45 21.96 6.16 -14.47
N ALA A 46 22.96 5.53 -15.09
CA ALA A 46 24.35 5.87 -14.88
C ALA A 46 24.64 7.23 -15.52
N LYS A 47 25.26 8.11 -14.75
CA LYS A 47 25.80 9.36 -15.29
C LYS A 47 27.12 9.07 -15.96
N THR A 48 27.30 9.59 -17.15
CA THR A 48 28.62 9.62 -17.80
C THR A 48 29.52 10.64 -17.11
N THR A 49 30.81 10.33 -17.07
CA THR A 49 31.85 11.19 -16.50
C THR A 49 32.79 11.64 -17.60
N ASP A 50 33.65 12.59 -17.31
CA ASP A 50 34.71 13.00 -18.26
C ASP A 50 35.92 12.05 -18.22
N ASN A 51 35.77 10.89 -17.54
CA ASN A 51 36.83 9.92 -17.38
C ASN A 51 36.45 8.56 -18.00
N PHE A 52 37.17 8.19 -19.04
CA PHE A 52 36.99 6.94 -19.78
C PHE A 52 36.96 5.69 -18.89
N PHE A 53 37.90 5.59 -17.94
CA PHE A 53 38.04 4.40 -17.11
C PHE A 53 36.93 4.28 -16.05
N LEU A 54 36.37 5.39 -15.57
CA LEU A 54 35.21 5.39 -14.72
C LEU A 54 33.97 4.94 -15.49
N ASP A 55 33.78 5.42 -16.71
CA ASP A 55 32.67 5.04 -17.56
C ASP A 55 32.77 3.57 -17.99
N LEU A 56 33.98 3.11 -18.35
CA LEU A 56 34.25 1.70 -18.63
C LEU A 56 33.97 0.81 -17.42
N ALA A 57 34.38 1.23 -16.24
CA ALA A 57 34.09 0.50 -14.98
C ALA A 57 32.61 0.41 -14.71
N ASN A 58 31.84 1.47 -14.94
CA ASN A 58 30.38 1.47 -14.84
C ASN A 58 29.75 0.53 -15.89
N ALA A 59 30.22 0.55 -17.13
CA ALA A 59 29.71 -0.31 -18.20
C ALA A 59 29.91 -1.79 -17.86
N ILE A 60 31.11 -2.18 -17.43
CA ILE A 60 31.40 -3.57 -17.02
C ILE A 60 30.55 -3.98 -15.82
N ALA A 61 30.38 -3.08 -14.83
CA ALA A 61 29.53 -3.36 -13.66
C ALA A 61 28.05 -3.53 -14.05
N ILE A 62 27.56 -2.82 -15.06
CA ILE A 62 26.19 -2.96 -15.58
C ILE A 62 26.02 -4.28 -16.33
N GLU A 63 26.94 -4.61 -17.21
CA GLU A 63 26.89 -5.81 -18.04
C GLU A 63 27.05 -7.10 -17.25
N THR A 64 28.02 -7.12 -16.33
CA THR A 64 28.41 -8.35 -15.65
C THR A 64 27.87 -8.48 -14.24
N GLY A 65 27.40 -7.37 -13.64
CA GLY A 65 27.07 -7.32 -12.21
C GLY A 65 28.27 -7.10 -11.29
N GLN A 66 29.52 -7.19 -11.79
CA GLN A 66 30.75 -7.08 -11.01
C GLN A 66 31.37 -5.69 -11.15
N PRO A 67 31.39 -4.86 -10.10
CA PRO A 67 32.17 -3.63 -10.09
C PRO A 67 33.67 -3.88 -10.23
N VAL A 68 34.31 -3.05 -11.03
CA VAL A 68 35.76 -3.04 -11.24
C VAL A 68 36.31 -1.65 -10.94
N LEU A 69 37.45 -1.57 -10.28
CA LEU A 69 38.16 -0.31 -10.05
C LEU A 69 39.45 -0.33 -10.91
N PHE A 70 39.64 0.69 -11.74
CA PHE A 70 40.85 0.84 -12.53
C PHE A 70 41.82 1.81 -11.84
N VAL A 71 43.08 1.38 -11.68
CA VAL A 71 44.16 2.18 -11.05
C VAL A 71 45.39 2.14 -11.91
N ASP A 72 46.15 3.24 -11.94
CA ASP A 72 47.47 3.26 -12.53
C ASP A 72 48.49 2.65 -11.54
N PRO A 73 49.08 1.46 -11.83
CA PRO A 73 50.00 0.80 -10.91
C PRO A 73 51.27 1.62 -10.63
N LYS A 74 51.69 2.51 -11.54
CA LYS A 74 52.84 3.42 -11.33
C LYS A 74 52.60 4.44 -10.21
N LYS A 75 51.32 4.73 -9.90
CA LYS A 75 50.91 5.60 -8.80
C LYS A 75 50.84 4.88 -7.46
N LEU A 76 51.07 3.56 -7.44
CA LEU A 76 51.02 2.74 -6.26
C LEU A 76 52.43 2.33 -5.82
N ASN A 77 52.90 2.89 -4.72
CA ASN A 77 54.21 2.55 -4.10
C ASN A 77 54.05 1.80 -2.76
N LYS A 78 52.82 1.53 -2.32
CA LYS A 78 52.46 0.81 -1.11
C LYS A 78 51.33 -0.19 -1.40
N GLN A 79 51.08 -1.11 -0.46
CA GLN A 79 49.94 -2.02 -0.56
C GLN A 79 48.63 -1.28 -0.42
N LEU A 80 47.64 -1.72 -1.19
CA LEU A 80 46.24 -1.31 -1.03
C LEU A 80 45.62 -2.02 0.14
N GLU A 81 44.90 -1.30 0.97
CA GLU A 81 44.17 -1.83 2.13
C GLU A 81 42.73 -1.31 2.14
N ILE A 82 41.81 -2.15 2.59
CA ILE A 82 40.46 -1.70 2.90
C ILE A 82 40.40 -1.36 4.38
N LYS A 83 40.00 -0.11 4.69
CA LYS A 83 39.81 0.39 6.05
C LYS A 83 38.40 0.87 6.29
N ASP A 84 37.97 0.72 7.54
CA ASP A 84 36.80 1.39 8.06
C ASP A 84 37.21 2.69 8.72
N ASN A 85 36.90 3.80 8.06
CA ASN A 85 37.17 5.16 8.53
C ASN A 85 35.85 5.82 9.01
N SER A 86 34.97 5.05 9.65
CA SER A 86 33.72 5.54 10.22
C SER A 86 33.94 6.65 11.23
N ASN A 87 33.05 7.64 11.21
CA ASN A 87 33.06 8.80 12.11
C ASN A 87 31.61 9.20 12.45
N GLU A 88 31.42 10.26 13.23
CA GLU A 88 30.10 10.75 13.62
C GLU A 88 29.23 11.14 12.43
N THR A 89 29.79 11.73 11.40
CA THR A 89 29.07 12.14 10.18
C THR A 89 28.75 10.95 9.29
N ASN A 90 29.70 10.04 9.14
CA ASN A 90 29.58 8.84 8.33
C ASN A 90 29.80 7.59 9.20
N PRO A 91 28.77 7.08 9.86
CA PRO A 91 28.86 5.98 10.82
C PRO A 91 29.28 4.65 10.19
N VAL A 92 29.28 4.56 8.86
CA VAL A 92 29.86 3.45 8.10
C VAL A 92 30.63 4.05 6.92
N ASN A 93 31.96 3.82 6.85
CA ASN A 93 32.84 4.42 5.84
C ASN A 93 33.95 3.47 5.45
N PHE A 94 33.68 2.55 4.53
CA PHE A 94 34.67 1.64 3.98
C PHE A 94 35.42 2.28 2.82
N GLN A 95 36.72 2.33 2.93
CA GLN A 95 37.60 2.95 1.95
C GLN A 95 38.71 2.01 1.48
N LEU A 96 39.05 2.10 0.20
CA LEU A 96 40.27 1.53 -0.36
C LEU A 96 41.39 2.58 -0.18
N MET A 97 42.41 2.21 0.56
CA MET A 97 43.51 3.09 0.97
C MET A 97 44.85 2.70 0.33
N HIS A 98 45.65 3.68 -0.01
CA HIS A 98 47.04 3.55 -0.37
C HIS A 98 47.90 4.30 0.64
N GLY A 99 48.37 3.61 1.69
CA GLY A 99 49.02 4.23 2.83
C GLY A 99 48.08 5.12 3.62
N LYS A 100 48.22 6.45 3.49
CA LYS A 100 47.35 7.46 4.10
C LYS A 100 46.33 8.03 3.12
N ASP A 101 46.51 7.79 1.82
CA ASP A 101 45.70 8.39 0.78
C ASP A 101 44.49 7.51 0.49
N VAL A 102 43.32 8.12 0.32
CA VAL A 102 42.08 7.45 -0.09
C VAL A 102 42.13 7.24 -1.61
N VAL A 103 42.07 6.01 -2.06
CA VAL A 103 41.94 5.64 -3.48
C VAL A 103 40.48 5.66 -3.90
N ALA A 104 39.61 5.10 -3.07
CA ALA A 104 38.18 5.13 -3.29
C ALA A 104 37.43 5.02 -1.97
N THR A 105 36.35 5.78 -1.82
CA THR A 105 35.27 5.47 -0.86
C THR A 105 34.34 4.51 -1.56
N LEU A 106 34.30 3.23 -1.10
CA LEU A 106 33.75 2.12 -1.85
C LEU A 106 32.31 2.37 -2.29
N GLY A 107 32.11 2.53 -3.59
CA GLY A 107 30.81 2.78 -4.20
C GLY A 107 30.27 4.21 -4.04
N VAL A 108 30.98 5.10 -3.39
CA VAL A 108 30.58 6.50 -3.21
C VAL A 108 31.37 7.43 -4.12
N ASP A 109 32.70 7.35 -4.03
CA ASP A 109 33.57 8.24 -4.74
C ASP A 109 34.90 7.56 -5.08
N PHE A 110 35.58 8.06 -6.12
CA PHE A 110 36.86 7.57 -6.57
C PHE A 110 37.84 8.75 -6.71
N ASN A 111 39.04 8.62 -6.16
CA ASN A 111 40.06 9.65 -6.28
C ASN A 111 40.73 9.62 -7.67
N GLU A 112 40.44 10.62 -8.48
CA GLU A 112 40.95 10.75 -9.85
C GLU A 112 42.46 10.71 -9.95
N ALA A 113 43.19 11.10 -8.88
CA ALA A 113 44.66 11.06 -8.85
C ALA A 113 45.22 9.65 -9.09
N PHE A 114 44.46 8.59 -8.78
CA PHE A 114 44.85 7.20 -8.96
C PHE A 114 44.34 6.57 -10.26
N LEU A 115 43.44 7.25 -10.98
CA LEU A 115 42.93 6.74 -12.24
C LEU A 115 44.03 6.65 -13.31
N PRO A 116 43.96 5.65 -14.19
CA PRO A 116 44.75 5.62 -15.39
C PRO A 116 44.46 6.83 -16.28
N THR A 117 45.47 7.30 -16.97
CA THR A 117 45.39 8.38 -17.97
C THR A 117 45.77 7.84 -19.33
N VAL A 118 45.70 8.67 -20.37
CA VAL A 118 46.12 8.33 -21.74
C VAL A 118 47.62 7.93 -21.80
N ASP A 119 48.45 8.46 -20.89
CA ASP A 119 49.86 8.18 -20.82
C ASP A 119 50.20 6.95 -19.96
N SER A 120 49.21 6.35 -19.33
CA SER A 120 49.44 5.18 -18.50
C SER A 120 49.79 3.97 -19.37
N GLU A 121 50.99 3.44 -19.18
CA GLU A 121 51.47 2.24 -19.89
C GLU A 121 50.90 0.95 -19.35
N GLN A 122 50.37 0.99 -18.14
CA GLN A 122 49.79 -0.15 -17.46
C GLN A 122 48.54 0.26 -16.69
N ILE A 123 47.59 -0.66 -16.58
CA ILE A 123 46.34 -0.53 -15.85
C ILE A 123 46.18 -1.72 -14.91
N LEU A 124 45.88 -1.47 -13.66
CA LEU A 124 45.50 -2.49 -12.70
C LEU A 124 43.98 -2.50 -12.56
N ALA A 125 43.34 -3.58 -12.94
CA ALA A 125 41.92 -3.83 -12.67
C ALA A 125 41.73 -4.58 -11.34
N ILE A 126 40.91 -4.05 -10.47
CA ILE A 126 40.59 -4.60 -9.14
C ILE A 126 39.13 -5.02 -9.15
N TYR A 127 38.87 -6.32 -9.22
CA TYR A 127 37.54 -6.91 -9.16
C TYR A 127 37.20 -7.23 -7.71
N LEU A 128 36.28 -6.47 -7.14
CA LEU A 128 35.96 -6.52 -5.72
C LEU A 128 34.47 -6.87 -5.51
N SER A 129 34.19 -7.94 -4.80
CA SER A 129 32.84 -8.27 -4.34
C SER A 129 32.75 -8.09 -2.83
N LEU A 130 31.72 -7.38 -2.36
CA LEU A 130 31.56 -6.94 -0.99
C LEU A 130 30.29 -7.50 -0.35
N ASP A 131 30.25 -7.47 0.98
CA ASP A 131 29.06 -7.88 1.73
C ASP A 131 27.88 -6.94 1.48
N PRO A 132 26.73 -7.44 0.98
CA PRO A 132 25.58 -6.61 0.63
C PRO A 132 24.99 -5.83 1.80
N VAL A 133 25.05 -6.38 3.02
CA VAL A 133 24.52 -5.73 4.21
C VAL A 133 25.38 -4.55 4.63
N ALA A 134 26.72 -4.74 4.59
CA ALA A 134 27.68 -3.69 4.86
C ALA A 134 27.53 -2.53 3.86
N MET A 135 27.38 -2.85 2.56
CA MET A 135 27.23 -1.84 1.51
C MET A 135 25.90 -1.06 1.59
N ARG A 136 24.81 -1.69 2.04
CA ARG A 136 23.56 -0.97 2.34
C ARG A 136 23.69 0.01 3.50
N LYS A 137 24.49 -0.35 4.51
CA LYS A 137 24.80 0.56 5.64
C LYS A 137 25.63 1.75 5.14
N GLN A 138 26.61 1.51 4.30
CA GLN A 138 27.43 2.58 3.69
C GLN A 138 26.59 3.51 2.81
N GLN A 139 25.72 2.95 1.98
CA GLN A 139 24.78 3.73 1.18
C GLN A 139 23.93 4.68 2.04
N LYS A 140 23.41 4.19 3.17
CA LYS A 140 22.64 5.02 4.11
C LYS A 140 23.52 6.10 4.77
N SER A 141 24.76 5.75 5.13
CA SER A 141 25.71 6.66 5.77
C SER A 141 26.01 7.88 4.90
N PHE A 142 26.17 7.68 3.60
CA PHE A 142 26.50 8.74 2.64
C PHE A 142 25.29 9.30 1.88
N ASN A 143 24.10 8.72 2.06
CA ASN A 143 22.90 9.01 1.25
C ASN A 143 23.22 9.06 -0.26
N SER A 144 24.07 8.15 -0.72
CA SER A 144 24.59 8.10 -2.08
C SER A 144 23.95 6.99 -2.89
N SER A 145 23.93 7.15 -4.22
CA SER A 145 23.52 6.12 -5.16
C SER A 145 24.48 6.10 -6.34
N SER A 146 25.13 4.96 -6.56
CA SER A 146 26.01 4.72 -7.69
C SER A 146 25.73 3.35 -8.29
N VAL A 147 26.23 3.12 -9.53
CA VAL A 147 26.16 1.79 -10.17
C VAL A 147 26.82 0.75 -9.29
N PHE A 148 27.96 1.05 -8.70
CA PHE A 148 28.72 0.12 -7.87
C PHE A 148 27.96 -0.25 -6.59
N LEU A 149 27.40 0.73 -5.87
CA LEU A 149 26.57 0.47 -4.71
C LEU A 149 25.35 -0.38 -5.05
N GLN A 150 24.67 -0.05 -6.17
CA GLN A 150 23.52 -0.83 -6.62
C GLN A 150 23.86 -2.30 -6.88
N ARG A 151 25.09 -2.59 -7.38
CA ARG A 151 25.55 -3.97 -7.60
C ARG A 151 25.98 -4.63 -6.30
N TRP A 152 26.82 -3.98 -5.49
CA TRP A 152 27.30 -4.56 -4.23
C TRP A 152 26.20 -4.78 -3.19
N MET A 153 25.12 -3.99 -3.23
CA MET A 153 23.96 -4.20 -2.33
C MET A 153 23.08 -5.40 -2.71
N LYS A 154 23.30 -6.03 -3.87
CA LYS A 154 22.55 -7.19 -4.31
C LYS A 154 23.28 -8.49 -3.94
N PRO A 155 22.55 -9.59 -3.69
CA PRO A 155 23.16 -10.91 -3.44
C PRO A 155 23.59 -11.58 -4.76
N ILE A 156 24.45 -10.89 -5.53
CA ILE A 156 25.04 -11.43 -6.75
C ILE A 156 26.20 -12.39 -6.43
N SER A 157 26.54 -13.26 -7.39
CA SER A 157 27.67 -14.17 -7.21
C SER A 157 28.99 -13.43 -7.00
N SER A 158 29.79 -13.92 -6.06
CA SER A 158 31.14 -13.38 -5.81
C SER A 158 32.20 -13.97 -6.77
N ARG A 159 31.82 -14.86 -7.69
CA ARG A 159 32.67 -15.38 -8.77
C ARG A 159 32.58 -14.58 -10.07
N LEU A 160 31.73 -13.55 -10.14
CA LEU A 160 31.54 -12.75 -11.35
C LEU A 160 32.82 -12.07 -11.84
N TYR A 161 33.86 -11.97 -11.02
CA TYR A 161 35.18 -11.48 -11.45
C TYR A 161 35.76 -12.27 -12.65
N GLU A 162 35.43 -13.56 -12.79
CA GLU A 162 35.85 -14.39 -13.91
C GLU A 162 35.24 -13.89 -15.24
N ILE A 163 33.98 -13.48 -15.20
CA ILE A 163 33.26 -12.92 -16.36
C ILE A 163 33.71 -11.48 -16.60
N ALA A 164 33.79 -10.66 -15.55
CA ALA A 164 34.20 -9.26 -15.66
C ALA A 164 35.61 -9.11 -16.21
N ALA A 165 36.54 -10.00 -15.86
CA ALA A 165 37.88 -10.00 -16.43
C ALA A 165 37.86 -10.23 -17.95
N LYS A 166 37.05 -11.16 -18.45
CA LYS A 166 36.88 -11.38 -19.89
C LYS A 166 36.27 -10.17 -20.59
N HIS A 167 35.27 -9.53 -19.98
CA HIS A 167 34.67 -8.31 -20.50
C HIS A 167 35.67 -7.13 -20.48
N THR A 168 36.52 -7.04 -19.47
CA THR A 168 37.56 -6.03 -19.43
C THR A 168 38.54 -6.19 -20.62
N VAL A 169 39.00 -7.42 -20.88
CA VAL A 169 39.87 -7.70 -22.06
C VAL A 169 39.14 -7.30 -23.34
N HIS A 170 37.87 -7.75 -23.50
CA HIS A 170 37.08 -7.45 -24.70
C HIS A 170 36.94 -5.95 -24.94
N TRP A 171 36.59 -5.18 -23.93
CA TRP A 171 36.43 -3.73 -24.08
C TRP A 171 37.75 -2.99 -24.33
N LEU A 172 38.84 -3.37 -23.65
CA LEU A 172 40.12 -2.80 -23.92
C LEU A 172 40.63 -3.09 -25.34
N ASP A 173 40.33 -4.28 -25.87
CA ASP A 173 40.63 -4.67 -27.24
C ASP A 173 39.77 -3.88 -28.24
N GLN A 174 38.48 -3.72 -28.01
CA GLN A 174 37.55 -2.96 -28.85
C GLN A 174 37.97 -1.47 -28.99
N TYR A 175 38.62 -0.93 -27.97
CA TYR A 175 39.15 0.44 -27.98
C TYR A 175 40.61 0.53 -28.37
N ASP A 176 41.19 -0.58 -28.87
CA ASP A 176 42.61 -0.68 -29.26
C ASP A 176 43.62 -0.26 -28.14
N LEU A 177 43.17 -0.51 -26.88
CA LEU A 177 43.98 -0.26 -25.68
C LEU A 177 44.68 -1.51 -25.19
N TYR A 178 44.31 -2.67 -25.66
CA TYR A 178 44.84 -3.94 -25.19
C TYR A 178 46.18 -4.26 -25.83
N GLY A 179 47.21 -4.35 -25.00
CA GLY A 179 48.57 -4.80 -25.39
C GLY A 179 48.79 -6.27 -24.99
N ALA A 180 48.80 -6.49 -23.69
CA ALA A 180 48.92 -7.82 -23.07
C ALA A 180 48.22 -7.80 -21.70
N SER A 181 47.94 -8.96 -21.12
CA SER A 181 47.45 -9.05 -19.75
C SER A 181 48.21 -10.08 -18.93
N SER A 182 48.34 -9.83 -17.64
CA SER A 182 48.73 -10.85 -16.69
C SER A 182 47.63 -11.95 -16.58
N GLN A 183 47.97 -13.06 -15.95
CA GLN A 183 46.94 -13.95 -15.47
C GLN A 183 46.08 -13.27 -14.41
N LEU A 184 44.82 -13.68 -14.32
CA LEU A 184 43.93 -13.23 -13.27
C LEU A 184 44.38 -13.79 -11.92
N GLU A 185 44.84 -12.91 -11.03
CA GLU A 185 45.34 -13.28 -9.71
C GLU A 185 44.23 -13.19 -8.68
N VAL A 186 43.79 -14.32 -8.16
CA VAL A 186 42.73 -14.37 -7.14
C VAL A 186 43.35 -14.29 -5.75
N GLN A 187 43.26 -13.11 -5.14
CA GLN A 187 43.80 -12.83 -3.80
C GLN A 187 42.90 -13.37 -2.68
N ILE A 188 41.58 -13.25 -2.86
CA ILE A 188 40.56 -13.77 -1.97
C ILE A 188 39.55 -14.54 -2.82
N PRO A 189 39.57 -15.87 -2.80
CA PRO A 189 38.65 -16.68 -3.60
C PRO A 189 37.21 -16.59 -3.07
N SER A 190 36.27 -16.70 -3.98
CA SER A 190 34.87 -16.91 -3.62
C SER A 190 34.70 -18.22 -2.86
N LYS A 191 33.81 -18.22 -1.87
CA LYS A 191 33.39 -19.42 -1.14
C LYS A 191 32.20 -20.12 -1.78
N GLU A 192 31.69 -19.56 -2.86
CA GLU A 192 30.54 -20.14 -3.58
C GLU A 192 30.96 -21.39 -4.33
N VAL A 193 30.14 -22.42 -4.22
CA VAL A 193 30.27 -23.67 -4.96
C VAL A 193 29.17 -23.76 -6.01
N ASP A 194 29.41 -24.54 -7.07
CA ASP A 194 28.36 -24.83 -8.05
C ASP A 194 27.20 -25.54 -7.36
N VAL A 195 25.99 -25.15 -7.70
CA VAL A 195 24.76 -25.69 -7.11
C VAL A 195 24.24 -26.80 -8.00
N GLU A 196 24.04 -27.98 -7.42
CA GLU A 196 23.37 -29.11 -8.09
C GLU A 196 21.99 -29.29 -7.45
N ILE A 197 20.95 -29.30 -8.28
CA ILE A 197 19.55 -29.36 -7.84
C ILE A 197 18.89 -30.55 -8.51
N GLU A 198 18.29 -31.41 -7.71
CA GLU A 198 17.45 -32.48 -8.20
C GLU A 198 16.04 -31.99 -8.50
N LEU A 199 15.46 -32.44 -9.62
CA LEU A 199 14.10 -32.14 -10.04
C LEU A 199 13.32 -33.44 -10.23
N ASP A 200 12.27 -33.61 -9.44
CA ASP A 200 11.30 -34.69 -9.61
C ASP A 200 10.34 -34.37 -10.78
N LEU A 201 10.29 -35.21 -11.78
CA LEU A 201 9.41 -35.07 -12.94
C LEU A 201 7.92 -35.18 -12.58
N VAL A 202 7.56 -35.93 -11.54
CA VAL A 202 6.19 -35.99 -11.06
C VAL A 202 5.79 -34.62 -10.50
N TYR A 203 6.66 -34.00 -9.70
CA TYR A 203 6.47 -32.65 -9.19
C TYR A 203 6.38 -31.62 -10.32
N LEU A 204 7.29 -31.66 -11.29
CA LEU A 204 7.27 -30.79 -12.47
C LEU A 204 5.91 -30.87 -13.20
N ASN A 205 5.49 -32.12 -13.54
CA ASN A 205 4.28 -32.34 -14.30
C ASN A 205 3.02 -31.89 -13.54
N GLN A 206 2.98 -32.11 -12.23
CA GLN A 206 1.89 -31.60 -11.37
C GLN A 206 1.83 -30.08 -11.33
N MET A 207 2.99 -29.42 -11.24
CA MET A 207 3.06 -27.96 -11.20
C MET A 207 2.68 -27.30 -12.54
N LEU A 208 3.07 -27.93 -13.66
CA LEU A 208 2.79 -27.40 -15.00
C LEU A 208 1.43 -27.84 -15.56
N GLY A 209 0.89 -28.96 -15.06
CA GLY A 209 -0.33 -29.58 -15.61
C GLY A 209 -0.12 -30.24 -16.99
N ILE A 210 1.12 -30.48 -17.38
CA ILE A 210 1.50 -31.16 -18.63
C ILE A 210 2.67 -32.13 -18.37
N GLU A 211 2.83 -33.11 -19.25
CA GLU A 211 3.97 -34.03 -19.22
C GLU A 211 5.04 -33.61 -20.22
N LEU A 212 6.25 -33.37 -19.72
CA LEU A 212 7.39 -33.00 -20.55
C LEU A 212 8.42 -34.14 -20.56
N PRO A 213 8.77 -34.68 -21.75
CA PRO A 213 9.84 -35.69 -21.89
C PRO A 213 11.21 -35.08 -21.53
N PHE A 214 12.11 -35.90 -20.96
CA PHE A 214 13.49 -35.50 -20.65
C PHE A 214 14.20 -34.80 -21.82
N LYS A 215 14.06 -35.34 -23.04
CA LYS A 215 14.68 -34.76 -24.24
C LYS A 215 14.25 -33.34 -24.49
N THR A 216 12.95 -33.02 -24.33
CA THR A 216 12.43 -31.67 -24.48
C THR A 216 13.02 -30.75 -23.41
N ILE A 217 13.10 -31.20 -22.16
CA ILE A 217 13.70 -30.42 -21.07
C ILE A 217 15.18 -30.16 -21.37
N GLN A 218 15.94 -31.15 -21.81
CA GLN A 218 17.35 -31.01 -22.16
C GLN A 218 17.56 -29.99 -23.31
N GLU A 219 16.70 -30.04 -24.33
CA GLU A 219 16.73 -29.09 -25.46
C GLU A 219 16.45 -27.65 -25.02
N LEU A 220 15.53 -27.43 -24.06
CA LEU A 220 15.21 -26.09 -23.54
C LEU A 220 16.42 -25.43 -22.87
N PHE A 221 17.30 -26.21 -22.25
CA PHE A 221 18.49 -25.66 -21.56
C PHE A 221 19.75 -25.69 -22.43
N SER A 222 19.65 -26.11 -23.66
CA SER A 222 20.78 -26.11 -24.59
C SER A 222 21.32 -24.70 -24.81
N GLY A 223 22.62 -24.51 -24.57
CA GLY A 223 23.29 -23.21 -24.71
C GLY A 223 23.10 -22.24 -23.54
N LEU A 224 22.46 -22.63 -22.43
CA LEU A 224 22.19 -21.75 -21.28
C LEU A 224 23.13 -21.99 -20.08
N ASN A 225 24.27 -22.64 -20.27
CA ASN A 225 25.24 -22.99 -19.23
C ASN A 225 24.64 -23.80 -18.06
N PHE A 226 23.65 -24.64 -18.37
CA PHE A 226 23.14 -25.66 -17.45
C PHE A 226 23.61 -27.05 -17.92
N GLU A 227 24.04 -27.88 -16.99
CA GLU A 227 24.28 -29.29 -17.27
C GLU A 227 23.08 -30.08 -16.73
N VAL A 228 22.32 -30.73 -17.64
CA VAL A 228 21.11 -31.49 -17.31
C VAL A 228 21.36 -32.97 -17.54
N LYS A 229 21.22 -33.76 -16.47
CA LYS A 229 21.41 -35.22 -16.49
C LYS A 229 20.16 -35.93 -15.99
N GLN A 230 19.84 -37.06 -16.58
CA GLN A 230 18.82 -37.96 -16.06
C GLN A 230 19.48 -38.95 -15.10
N ILE A 231 19.10 -38.93 -13.82
CA ILE A 231 19.54 -39.85 -12.79
C ILE A 231 18.76 -41.17 -12.92
N ASN A 232 17.44 -41.07 -13.06
CA ASN A 232 16.52 -42.18 -13.27
C ASN A 232 15.27 -41.68 -14.03
N PRO A 233 14.31 -42.56 -14.40
CA PRO A 233 13.15 -42.15 -15.19
C PRO A 233 12.29 -41.03 -14.59
N GLN A 234 12.38 -40.78 -13.28
CA GLN A 234 11.58 -39.77 -12.57
C GLN A 234 12.42 -38.62 -12.01
N LEU A 235 13.76 -38.70 -12.02
CA LEU A 235 14.62 -37.72 -11.36
C LEU A 235 15.68 -37.19 -12.32
N LEU A 236 15.75 -35.87 -12.42
CA LEU A 236 16.78 -35.13 -13.16
C LEU A 236 17.73 -34.45 -12.19
N SER A 237 18.99 -34.27 -12.55
CA SER A 237 19.95 -33.40 -11.89
C SER A 237 20.29 -32.24 -12.80
N PHE A 238 20.27 -31.03 -12.22
CA PHE A 238 20.66 -29.78 -12.86
C PHE A 238 21.87 -29.21 -12.14
N LYS A 239 23.00 -29.13 -12.84
CA LYS A 239 24.11 -28.28 -12.39
C LYS A 239 23.87 -26.84 -12.89
N VAL A 240 23.72 -25.93 -11.96
CA VAL A 240 23.33 -24.54 -12.20
C VAL A 240 24.56 -23.65 -12.29
N ASP A 241 24.62 -22.77 -13.29
CA ASP A 241 25.69 -21.80 -13.43
C ASP A 241 25.77 -20.88 -12.20
N PHE A 242 26.97 -20.61 -11.71
CA PHE A 242 27.22 -19.79 -10.53
C PHE A 242 26.66 -18.36 -10.63
N ALA A 243 26.44 -17.85 -11.83
CA ALA A 243 25.83 -16.54 -12.03
C ALA A 243 24.33 -16.51 -11.73
N ARG A 244 23.66 -17.68 -11.70
CA ARG A 244 22.23 -17.85 -11.42
C ARG A 244 21.97 -18.05 -9.93
N THR A 245 22.27 -17.01 -9.14
CA THR A 245 22.04 -17.00 -7.68
C THR A 245 20.57 -17.02 -7.28
N ASP A 246 19.67 -16.85 -8.23
CA ASP A 246 18.22 -16.93 -8.11
C ASP A 246 17.70 -18.37 -8.07
N ILE A 247 18.45 -19.35 -8.59
CA ILE A 247 18.04 -20.74 -8.66
C ILE A 247 18.68 -21.53 -7.52
N SER A 248 17.88 -21.96 -6.55
CA SER A 248 18.36 -22.66 -5.35
C SER A 248 17.57 -23.91 -4.98
N HIS A 249 16.43 -24.18 -5.62
CA HIS A 249 15.62 -25.38 -5.40
C HIS A 249 14.73 -25.73 -6.60
N GLN A 250 14.14 -26.93 -6.60
CA GLN A 250 13.41 -27.46 -7.75
C GLN A 250 12.26 -26.59 -8.27
N ALA A 251 11.57 -25.80 -7.42
CA ALA A 251 10.51 -24.93 -7.90
C ALA A 251 11.02 -23.82 -8.84
N HIS A 252 12.25 -23.33 -8.62
CA HIS A 252 12.88 -22.38 -9.55
C HIS A 252 13.21 -23.03 -10.89
N LEU A 253 13.57 -24.32 -10.90
CA LEU A 253 13.75 -25.07 -12.15
C LEU A 253 12.43 -25.27 -12.90
N VAL A 254 11.33 -25.50 -12.17
CA VAL A 254 9.99 -25.55 -12.77
C VAL A 254 9.63 -24.22 -13.45
N GLU A 255 9.94 -23.10 -12.80
CA GLU A 255 9.75 -21.75 -13.38
C GLU A 255 10.57 -21.57 -14.66
N GLU A 256 11.87 -21.94 -14.64
CA GLU A 256 12.73 -21.86 -15.81
C GLU A 256 12.20 -22.72 -16.97
N ILE A 257 11.81 -23.96 -16.68
CA ILE A 257 11.23 -24.86 -17.68
C ILE A 257 9.94 -24.26 -18.26
N ALA A 258 9.04 -23.77 -17.42
CA ALA A 258 7.80 -23.16 -17.86
C ALA A 258 8.04 -21.93 -18.76
N ARG A 259 8.99 -21.09 -18.37
CA ARG A 259 9.38 -19.88 -19.11
C ARG A 259 9.97 -20.22 -20.48
N LEU A 260 10.90 -21.18 -20.52
CA LEU A 260 11.57 -21.59 -21.74
C LEU A 260 10.64 -22.37 -22.68
N TYR A 261 9.77 -23.23 -22.12
CA TYR A 261 8.74 -23.95 -22.88
C TYR A 261 7.73 -22.97 -23.48
N GLY A 262 7.35 -21.94 -22.72
CA GLY A 262 6.41 -20.89 -23.08
C GLY A 262 5.02 -21.14 -22.50
N TYR A 263 4.59 -20.26 -21.59
CA TYR A 263 3.28 -20.32 -20.95
C TYR A 263 2.11 -20.43 -21.92
N ASN A 264 2.20 -19.78 -23.08
CA ASN A 264 1.15 -19.83 -24.11
C ASN A 264 0.98 -21.22 -24.77
N LYS A 265 1.95 -22.11 -24.59
CA LYS A 265 1.88 -23.50 -25.11
C LYS A 265 1.24 -24.46 -24.10
N ILE A 266 1.09 -24.04 -22.85
CA ILE A 266 0.44 -24.85 -21.82
C ILE A 266 -1.07 -24.74 -22.01
N PRO A 267 -1.77 -25.87 -22.28
CA PRO A 267 -3.21 -25.83 -22.50
C PRO A 267 -3.96 -25.48 -21.22
N SER A 268 -5.00 -24.68 -21.36
CA SER A 268 -5.90 -24.33 -20.25
C SER A 268 -7.02 -25.35 -20.13
N PHE A 269 -7.19 -25.95 -18.98
CA PHE A 269 -8.27 -26.87 -18.66
C PHE A 269 -9.18 -26.28 -17.57
N ALA A 270 -10.49 -26.42 -17.74
CA ALA A 270 -11.42 -26.13 -16.66
C ALA A 270 -11.29 -27.24 -15.59
N PRO A 271 -11.08 -26.89 -14.31
CA PRO A 271 -11.02 -27.88 -13.26
C PRO A 271 -12.39 -28.53 -13.05
N GLU A 272 -12.43 -29.84 -12.85
CA GLU A 272 -13.62 -30.54 -12.38
C GLU A 272 -13.82 -30.27 -10.89
N ILE A 273 -14.71 -29.33 -10.56
CA ILE A 273 -15.00 -28.98 -9.18
C ILE A 273 -16.35 -29.63 -8.79
N LYS A 274 -16.34 -30.46 -7.76
CA LYS A 274 -17.59 -30.87 -7.10
C LYS A 274 -18.20 -29.66 -6.41
N VAL A 275 -19.24 -29.11 -7.01
CA VAL A 275 -19.96 -27.98 -6.45
C VAL A 275 -20.76 -28.47 -5.23
N LEU A 276 -20.27 -28.17 -4.04
CA LEU A 276 -21.04 -28.27 -2.82
C LEU A 276 -21.73 -26.92 -2.60
N ALA A 277 -23.04 -26.88 -2.79
CA ALA A 277 -23.84 -25.70 -2.51
C ALA A 277 -23.82 -25.45 -0.99
N LYS A 278 -22.89 -24.59 -0.53
CA LYS A 278 -22.93 -24.03 0.83
C LYS A 278 -23.54 -22.65 0.78
N PRO A 279 -24.47 -22.32 1.68
CA PRO A 279 -24.97 -20.95 1.79
C PRO A 279 -23.78 -20.02 2.11
N LYS A 280 -23.78 -18.82 1.52
CA LYS A 280 -22.80 -17.80 1.88
C LYS A 280 -22.96 -17.44 3.36
N ALA A 281 -21.86 -17.23 4.05
CA ALA A 281 -21.89 -16.71 5.41
C ALA A 281 -22.63 -15.37 5.44
N LEU A 282 -23.41 -15.15 6.48
CA LEU A 282 -24.27 -13.98 6.62
C LEU A 282 -23.47 -12.67 6.50
N GLU A 283 -22.32 -12.59 7.15
CA GLU A 283 -21.39 -11.46 7.06
C GLU A 283 -21.02 -11.10 5.63
N VAL A 284 -20.82 -12.10 4.75
CA VAL A 284 -20.51 -11.90 3.34
C VAL A 284 -21.71 -11.35 2.58
N VAL A 285 -22.91 -11.83 2.92
CA VAL A 285 -24.16 -11.36 2.29
C VAL A 285 -24.41 -9.89 2.65
N LEU A 286 -24.36 -9.55 3.93
CA LEU A 286 -24.59 -8.20 4.42
C LEU A 286 -23.54 -7.23 3.90
N LYS A 287 -22.27 -7.61 3.97
CA LYS A 287 -21.18 -6.81 3.39
C LYS A 287 -21.43 -6.50 1.91
N ASN A 288 -21.75 -7.52 1.09
CA ASN A 288 -22.01 -7.35 -0.34
C ASN A 288 -23.22 -6.44 -0.60
N GLN A 289 -24.27 -6.53 0.21
CA GLN A 289 -25.44 -5.65 0.10
C GLN A 289 -25.05 -4.18 0.33
N VAL A 290 -24.29 -3.90 1.39
CA VAL A 290 -23.79 -2.55 1.69
C VAL A 290 -22.86 -2.05 0.58
N GLU A 291 -21.91 -2.86 0.12
CA GLU A 291 -20.99 -2.46 -0.96
C GLU A 291 -21.73 -2.18 -2.28
N ASN A 292 -22.73 -2.99 -2.64
CA ASN A 292 -23.56 -2.76 -3.82
C ASN A 292 -24.39 -1.47 -3.69
N TYR A 293 -24.96 -1.23 -2.53
CA TYR A 293 -25.69 0.01 -2.25
C TYR A 293 -24.79 1.25 -2.38
N LEU A 294 -23.62 1.23 -1.76
CA LEU A 294 -22.67 2.35 -1.84
C LEU A 294 -22.18 2.57 -3.28
N THR A 295 -21.90 1.50 -4.01
CA THR A 295 -21.52 1.58 -5.41
C THR A 295 -22.65 2.18 -6.25
N GLY A 296 -23.91 1.80 -5.98
CA GLY A 296 -25.10 2.37 -6.61
C GLY A 296 -25.26 3.87 -6.35
N LEU A 297 -24.82 4.35 -5.19
CA LEU A 297 -24.76 5.78 -4.86
C LEU A 297 -23.56 6.51 -5.50
N GLY A 298 -22.69 5.79 -6.22
CA GLY A 298 -21.51 6.32 -6.88
C GLY A 298 -20.30 6.50 -5.96
N PHE A 299 -20.21 5.75 -4.87
CA PHE A 299 -18.98 5.66 -4.09
C PHE A 299 -17.99 4.73 -4.78
N TYR A 300 -16.72 5.08 -4.72
CA TYR A 300 -15.61 4.24 -5.16
C TYR A 300 -15.07 3.42 -4.00
N ASN A 301 -15.00 2.11 -4.20
CA ASN A 301 -14.30 1.22 -3.26
C ASN A 301 -12.79 1.47 -3.38
N VAL A 302 -12.17 1.75 -2.25
CA VAL A 302 -10.71 1.91 -2.16
C VAL A 302 -10.13 0.92 -1.18
N LYS A 303 -8.85 0.58 -1.37
CA LYS A 303 -8.08 -0.22 -0.45
C LYS A 303 -6.83 0.55 -0.06
N THR A 304 -6.81 1.00 1.18
CA THR A 304 -5.73 1.82 1.72
C THR A 304 -4.72 0.99 2.51
N TYR A 305 -3.58 1.59 2.85
CA TYR A 305 -2.61 0.93 3.72
C TYR A 305 -3.15 0.75 5.14
N ALA A 306 -2.98 -0.46 5.67
CA ALA A 306 -3.31 -0.75 7.07
C ALA A 306 -2.28 -0.19 8.05
N LEU A 307 -1.09 0.16 7.58
CA LEU A 307 -0.01 0.74 8.37
C LEU A 307 0.02 2.25 8.22
N LEU A 308 0.13 2.96 9.33
CA LEU A 308 0.25 4.41 9.43
C LEU A 308 1.39 4.77 10.40
N ASN A 309 1.68 6.07 10.53
CA ASN A 309 2.52 6.60 11.59
C ASN A 309 1.85 6.37 12.95
N LEU A 310 2.63 6.00 13.97
CA LEU A 310 2.11 5.64 15.29
C LEU A 310 1.29 6.78 15.94
N GLN A 311 1.79 8.02 15.87
CA GLN A 311 1.08 9.17 16.44
C GLN A 311 -0.30 9.38 15.78
N GLU A 312 -0.39 9.18 14.46
CA GLU A 312 -1.66 9.23 13.73
C GLU A 312 -2.59 8.08 14.14
N VAL A 313 -2.06 6.87 14.34
CA VAL A 313 -2.86 5.71 14.79
C VAL A 313 -3.45 5.97 16.17
N GLU A 314 -2.63 6.43 17.12
CA GLU A 314 -3.07 6.72 18.50
C GLU A 314 -4.07 7.88 18.54
N LYS A 315 -3.87 8.93 17.72
CA LYS A 315 -4.75 10.09 17.64
C LYS A 315 -6.12 9.75 17.04
N TRP A 316 -6.14 8.90 16.00
CA TRP A 316 -7.36 8.51 15.29
C TRP A 316 -7.98 7.21 15.82
N ASP A 317 -7.71 6.84 17.07
CA ASP A 317 -8.38 5.74 17.75
C ASP A 317 -9.79 6.15 18.20
N LEU A 318 -10.70 6.27 17.24
CA LEU A 318 -12.07 6.73 17.47
C LEU A 318 -12.86 5.78 18.36
N PHE A 319 -12.60 4.47 18.27
CA PHE A 319 -13.35 3.44 19.00
C PHE A 319 -12.74 3.08 20.36
N GLY A 320 -11.59 3.65 20.70
CA GLY A 320 -10.90 3.39 21.96
C GLY A 320 -10.32 1.98 22.08
N LEU A 321 -9.91 1.40 20.94
CA LEU A 321 -9.35 0.03 20.86
C LEU A 321 -8.02 -0.09 21.59
N LYS A 322 -7.21 1.00 21.63
CA LYS A 322 -5.90 1.10 22.28
C LYS A 322 -4.88 0.06 21.80
N ASP A 323 -3.66 0.18 22.27
CA ASP A 323 -2.57 -0.79 22.09
C ASP A 323 -2.39 -1.25 20.62
N PRO A 324 -2.01 -0.34 19.69
CA PRO A 324 -1.81 -0.69 18.28
C PRO A 324 -0.64 -1.66 18.10
N ILE A 325 -0.76 -2.59 17.16
CA ILE A 325 0.32 -3.49 16.77
C ILE A 325 1.39 -2.68 16.03
N LYS A 326 2.64 -2.72 16.52
CA LYS A 326 3.79 -2.01 15.95
C LYS A 326 4.73 -2.97 15.25
N LEU A 327 5.31 -2.53 14.11
CA LEU A 327 6.35 -3.29 13.44
C LEU A 327 7.68 -3.16 14.20
N MET A 328 8.41 -4.26 14.35
CA MET A 328 9.73 -4.26 15.00
C MET A 328 10.78 -3.47 14.21
N ALA A 329 10.71 -3.51 12.89
CA ALA A 329 11.64 -2.82 11.99
C ALA A 329 10.88 -2.24 10.79
N PRO A 330 10.19 -1.10 10.94
CA PRO A 330 9.45 -0.49 9.87
C PRO A 330 10.40 0.09 8.81
N LEU A 331 10.05 -0.06 7.53
CA LEU A 331 10.79 0.55 6.42
C LEU A 331 10.68 2.09 6.41
N SER A 332 9.62 2.62 7.00
CA SER A 332 9.35 4.06 7.09
C SER A 332 8.57 4.36 8.36
N LYS A 333 8.87 5.51 8.99
CA LYS A 333 8.10 6.03 10.13
C LYS A 333 6.63 6.29 9.78
N ASN A 334 6.33 6.52 8.51
CA ASN A 334 4.95 6.73 8.07
C ASN A 334 4.13 5.43 7.99
N ARG A 335 4.75 4.25 8.20
CA ARG A 335 4.12 2.92 8.05
C ARG A 335 4.66 1.99 9.15
N GLU A 336 4.50 2.36 10.41
CA GLU A 336 5.11 1.65 11.55
C GLU A 336 4.10 0.92 12.46
N ALA A 337 2.82 1.30 12.41
CA ALA A 337 1.80 0.70 13.26
C ALA A 337 0.50 0.41 12.49
N TYR A 338 -0.19 -0.66 12.86
CA TYR A 338 -1.51 -0.98 12.32
C TYR A 338 -2.56 0.01 12.80
N ARG A 339 -3.43 0.42 11.88
CA ARG A 339 -4.53 1.36 12.14
C ARG A 339 -5.57 0.81 13.11
N LEU A 340 -6.11 1.68 13.96
CA LEU A 340 -7.24 1.44 14.86
C LEU A 340 -8.56 2.03 14.32
N SER A 341 -8.50 2.74 13.19
CA SER A 341 -9.62 3.36 12.48
C SER A 341 -9.30 3.43 11.00
N LEU A 342 -10.30 3.35 10.13
CA LEU A 342 -10.14 3.50 8.68
C LEU A 342 -10.11 4.97 8.25
N SER A 343 -10.69 5.86 9.04
CA SER A 343 -10.93 7.27 8.69
C SER A 343 -9.65 7.98 8.26
N ARG A 344 -8.55 7.83 9.00
CA ARG A 344 -7.29 8.51 8.67
C ARG A 344 -6.71 8.05 7.33
N SER A 345 -6.77 6.75 7.07
CA SER A 345 -6.31 6.17 5.80
C SER A 345 -7.13 6.67 4.61
N LEU A 346 -8.44 6.80 4.81
CA LEU A 346 -9.36 7.28 3.78
C LEU A 346 -9.13 8.77 3.48
N ILE A 347 -8.87 9.57 4.51
CA ILE A 347 -8.50 10.99 4.37
C ILE A 347 -7.18 11.14 3.60
N GLU A 348 -6.17 10.30 3.88
CA GLU A 348 -4.90 10.29 3.14
C GLU A 348 -5.14 10.00 1.65
N ALA A 349 -5.99 9.01 1.34
CA ALA A 349 -6.34 8.67 -0.04
C ALA A 349 -7.09 9.83 -0.75
N ALA A 350 -8.03 10.48 -0.06
CA ALA A 350 -8.76 11.62 -0.59
C ALA A 350 -7.83 12.81 -0.85
N SER A 351 -6.96 13.14 0.10
CA SER A 351 -5.94 14.18 -0.02
C SER A 351 -5.01 13.95 -1.22
N PHE A 352 -4.51 12.73 -1.38
CA PHE A 352 -3.69 12.37 -2.53
C PHE A 352 -4.43 12.59 -3.86
N ASN A 353 -5.67 12.13 -3.98
CA ASN A 353 -6.48 12.30 -5.18
C ASN A 353 -6.78 13.79 -5.46
N SER A 354 -7.08 14.57 -4.43
CA SER A 354 -7.30 16.01 -4.55
C SER A 354 -6.06 16.73 -5.11
N THR A 355 -4.85 16.36 -4.69
CA THR A 355 -3.61 16.92 -5.24
C THR A 355 -3.38 16.56 -6.72
N LYS A 356 -4.05 15.53 -7.23
CA LYS A 356 -4.05 15.13 -8.65
C LYS A 356 -5.18 15.73 -9.46
N GLY A 357 -5.96 16.64 -8.86
CA GLY A 357 -7.05 17.36 -9.53
C GLY A 357 -8.44 16.74 -9.32
N ASN A 358 -8.55 15.59 -8.66
CA ASN A 358 -9.83 14.93 -8.36
C ASN A 358 -10.38 15.47 -7.04
N LYS A 359 -11.12 16.58 -7.08
CA LYS A 359 -11.62 17.24 -5.87
C LYS A 359 -12.95 16.69 -5.37
N ASN A 360 -13.79 16.19 -6.27
CA ASN A 360 -15.15 15.71 -5.96
C ASN A 360 -15.10 14.19 -5.77
N LEU A 361 -15.04 13.73 -4.52
CA LEU A 361 -14.82 12.33 -4.21
C LEU A 361 -15.92 11.77 -3.30
N LYS A 362 -16.32 10.55 -3.60
CA LYS A 362 -17.10 9.67 -2.73
C LYS A 362 -16.33 8.37 -2.61
N LEU A 363 -15.67 8.16 -1.49
CA LEU A 363 -14.82 6.99 -1.23
C LEU A 363 -15.40 6.15 -0.11
N TYR A 364 -15.27 4.83 -0.21
CA TYR A 364 -15.51 3.94 0.91
C TYR A 364 -14.48 2.83 0.97
N GLU A 365 -14.25 2.32 2.16
CA GLU A 365 -13.43 1.14 2.41
C GLU A 365 -14.11 0.24 3.43
N VAL A 366 -14.20 -1.05 3.12
CA VAL A 366 -14.45 -2.08 4.12
C VAL A 366 -13.11 -2.74 4.43
N GLY A 367 -12.64 -2.59 5.66
CA GLY A 367 -11.34 -3.06 6.08
C GLY A 367 -11.32 -3.48 7.55
N ASP A 368 -10.23 -4.14 7.92
CA ASP A 368 -10.04 -4.57 9.30
C ASP A 368 -9.17 -3.56 10.08
N VAL A 369 -9.43 -3.48 11.38
CA VAL A 369 -8.61 -2.81 12.39
C VAL A 369 -8.15 -3.84 13.42
N TYR A 370 -6.99 -3.60 14.05
CA TYR A 370 -6.34 -4.59 14.90
C TYR A 370 -5.68 -3.93 16.10
N ASN A 371 -5.68 -4.63 17.25
CA ASN A 371 -4.87 -4.25 18.40
C ASN A 371 -4.08 -5.44 18.97
N LEU A 372 -3.21 -5.19 19.97
CA LEU A 372 -2.40 -6.23 20.62
C LEU A 372 -3.23 -7.27 21.40
N ASN A 373 -4.46 -6.95 21.78
CA ASN A 373 -5.36 -7.83 22.51
C ASN A 373 -6.07 -8.85 21.61
N ASN A 374 -5.55 -9.11 20.39
CA ASN A 374 -6.13 -9.98 19.37
C ASN A 374 -7.53 -9.55 18.92
N THR A 375 -7.92 -8.29 19.14
CA THR A 375 -9.15 -7.76 18.58
C THR A 375 -8.95 -7.54 17.09
N ARG A 376 -9.81 -8.14 16.30
CA ARG A 376 -9.95 -7.89 14.87
C ARG A 376 -11.39 -7.52 14.60
N GLU A 377 -11.61 -6.29 14.18
CA GLU A 377 -12.94 -5.79 13.86
C GLU A 377 -12.99 -5.33 12.41
N LYS A 378 -14.09 -5.62 11.75
CA LYS A 378 -14.36 -5.15 10.40
C LYS A 378 -15.10 -3.83 10.48
N HIS A 379 -14.53 -2.80 9.89
CA HIS A 379 -15.09 -1.47 9.80
C HIS A 379 -15.48 -1.12 8.38
N LEU A 380 -16.44 -0.22 8.24
CA LEU A 380 -16.76 0.51 7.03
C LEU A 380 -16.48 1.98 7.28
N ALA A 381 -15.61 2.59 6.48
CA ALA A 381 -15.49 4.03 6.46
C ALA A 381 -15.95 4.60 5.11
N MET A 382 -16.61 5.74 5.15
CA MET A 382 -17.05 6.51 3.99
C MET A 382 -16.58 7.95 4.12
N LEU A 383 -16.16 8.51 3.00
CA LEU A 383 -15.73 9.91 2.91
C LEU A 383 -16.37 10.55 1.69
N VAL A 384 -16.91 11.74 1.86
CA VAL A 384 -17.42 12.59 0.79
C VAL A 384 -16.79 13.98 0.88
N THR A 385 -16.31 14.50 -0.25
CA THR A 385 -15.69 15.84 -0.32
C THR A 385 -16.02 16.52 -1.65
N GLY A 386 -16.05 17.85 -1.63
CA GLY A 386 -16.35 18.67 -2.81
C GLY A 386 -17.82 18.57 -3.26
N ASP A 387 -18.08 18.85 -4.53
CA ASP A 387 -19.44 18.83 -5.11
C ASP A 387 -19.75 17.40 -5.62
N SER A 388 -20.18 16.53 -4.73
CA SER A 388 -20.32 15.07 -5.03
C SER A 388 -21.47 14.73 -5.98
N PHE A 389 -22.38 15.66 -6.24
CA PHE A 389 -23.48 15.49 -7.18
C PHE A 389 -23.64 16.76 -8.03
N SER A 390 -23.00 16.81 -9.16
CA SER A 390 -23.23 17.85 -10.16
C SER A 390 -23.73 17.19 -11.45
N GLN A 391 -25.03 17.32 -11.73
CA GLN A 391 -25.60 16.98 -13.04
C GLN A 391 -26.03 18.28 -13.71
N LYS A 392 -25.11 18.91 -14.43
CA LYS A 392 -25.33 20.20 -15.11
C LYS A 392 -26.57 20.19 -16.00
N ALA A 393 -26.88 19.06 -16.65
CA ALA A 393 -28.05 18.91 -17.51
C ALA A 393 -29.38 19.11 -16.76
N TYR A 394 -29.44 18.76 -15.47
CA TYR A 394 -30.63 18.90 -14.64
C TYR A 394 -30.54 20.05 -13.65
N LYS A 395 -29.47 20.87 -13.70
CA LYS A 395 -29.17 21.95 -12.72
C LYS A 395 -29.20 21.44 -11.27
N LEU A 396 -28.86 20.18 -11.06
CA LEU A 396 -28.79 19.55 -9.75
C LEU A 396 -27.36 19.66 -9.24
N GLU A 397 -27.16 20.47 -8.21
CA GLU A 397 -25.94 20.54 -7.43
C GLU A 397 -26.30 20.18 -5.98
N LEU A 398 -25.93 18.98 -5.55
CA LEU A 398 -26.05 18.55 -4.16
C LEU A 398 -24.65 18.50 -3.54
N LYS A 399 -24.39 19.44 -2.65
CA LYS A 399 -23.21 19.40 -1.79
C LYS A 399 -23.43 18.34 -0.71
N PRO A 400 -22.52 17.38 -0.54
CA PRO A 400 -22.63 16.43 0.54
C PRO A 400 -22.60 17.17 1.87
N ASN A 401 -23.41 16.68 2.80
CA ASN A 401 -23.49 17.23 4.13
C ASN A 401 -23.70 16.12 5.16
N TYR A 402 -23.79 16.50 6.41
CA TYR A 402 -24.06 15.56 7.50
C TYR A 402 -25.33 14.73 7.27
N ALA A 403 -26.42 15.37 6.83
CA ALA A 403 -27.70 14.69 6.59
C ALA A 403 -27.61 13.64 5.48
N TYR A 404 -26.81 13.88 4.44
CA TYR A 404 -26.57 12.90 3.39
C TYR A 404 -25.94 11.61 3.94
N LEU A 405 -24.84 11.70 4.70
CA LEU A 405 -24.20 10.52 5.30
C LEU A 405 -25.09 9.87 6.36
N LYS A 406 -25.86 10.66 7.08
CA LYS A 406 -26.85 10.13 8.04
C LYS A 406 -27.93 9.32 7.33
N GLY A 407 -28.43 9.76 6.17
CA GLY A 407 -29.36 9.00 5.34
C GLY A 407 -28.77 7.69 4.81
N VAL A 408 -27.50 7.70 4.41
CA VAL A 408 -26.78 6.46 4.03
C VAL A 408 -26.68 5.49 5.22
N PHE A 409 -26.38 6.00 6.41
CA PHE A 409 -26.37 5.19 7.63
C PHE A 409 -27.75 4.59 7.94
N ASP A 410 -28.83 5.35 7.80
CA ASP A 410 -30.20 4.85 8.04
C ASP A 410 -30.54 3.69 7.10
N GLU A 411 -30.16 3.79 5.84
CA GLU A 411 -30.36 2.72 4.87
C GLU A 411 -29.51 1.47 5.20
N ILE A 412 -28.27 1.66 5.64
CA ILE A 412 -27.44 0.56 6.15
C ILE A 412 -28.16 -0.12 7.34
N CYS A 413 -28.68 0.65 8.29
CA CYS A 413 -29.47 0.10 9.39
C CYS A 413 -30.68 -0.69 8.90
N ALA A 414 -31.38 -0.19 7.88
CA ALA A 414 -32.52 -0.90 7.30
C ALA A 414 -32.12 -2.24 6.68
N GLN A 415 -30.97 -2.31 5.99
CA GLN A 415 -30.44 -3.56 5.44
C GLN A 415 -30.07 -4.58 6.52
N TYR A 416 -29.60 -4.11 7.68
CA TYR A 416 -29.32 -4.94 8.86
C TYR A 416 -30.58 -5.18 9.72
N GLN A 417 -31.75 -4.67 9.30
CA GLN A 417 -33.00 -4.69 10.04
C GLN A 417 -32.88 -4.13 11.47
N ILE A 418 -32.04 -3.12 11.63
CA ILE A 418 -31.88 -2.37 12.87
C ILE A 418 -32.86 -1.20 12.86
N SER A 419 -33.75 -1.16 13.85
CA SER A 419 -34.72 -0.06 13.98
C SER A 419 -34.01 1.26 14.36
N THR A 420 -34.30 2.33 13.64
CA THR A 420 -33.79 3.67 13.92
C THR A 420 -34.25 4.21 15.30
N ASN A 421 -35.31 3.67 15.89
CA ASN A 421 -35.73 4.00 17.25
C ASN A 421 -34.72 3.61 18.34
N HIS A 422 -33.80 2.73 18.00
CA HIS A 422 -32.71 2.27 18.88
C HIS A 422 -31.39 3.01 18.63
N VAL A 423 -31.40 3.96 17.70
CA VAL A 423 -30.22 4.76 17.33
C VAL A 423 -30.20 6.06 18.11
N GLU A 424 -29.10 6.33 18.76
CA GLU A 424 -28.80 7.61 19.40
C GLU A 424 -27.53 8.21 18.78
N ILE A 425 -27.56 9.51 18.51
CA ILE A 425 -26.40 10.25 18.00
C ILE A 425 -26.13 11.39 18.96
N ASN A 426 -24.99 11.33 19.63
CA ASN A 426 -24.56 12.32 20.60
C ASN A 426 -23.24 12.96 20.16
N ASN A 427 -22.94 14.17 20.66
CA ASN A 427 -21.65 14.81 20.36
C ASN A 427 -20.48 13.94 20.85
N PHE A 428 -19.32 14.03 20.19
CA PHE A 428 -18.13 13.32 20.60
C PHE A 428 -17.75 13.60 22.04
N THR A 429 -17.47 12.55 22.77
CA THR A 429 -16.96 12.65 24.15
C THR A 429 -15.49 13.11 24.14
N ASN A 430 -14.69 12.60 23.21
CA ASN A 430 -13.27 12.92 23.06
C ASN A 430 -13.02 13.57 21.70
N LEU A 431 -13.31 14.87 21.61
CA LEU A 431 -13.09 15.65 20.40
C LEU A 431 -11.63 16.07 20.27
N PHE A 432 -11.03 15.94 19.09
CA PHE A 432 -9.70 16.45 18.76
C PHE A 432 -9.76 17.45 17.59
N GLU A 433 -8.70 18.24 17.42
CA GLU A 433 -8.69 19.46 16.60
C GLU A 433 -8.99 19.28 15.12
N GLU A 434 -8.80 18.08 14.56
CA GLU A 434 -9.08 17.77 13.16
C GLU A 434 -10.57 17.55 12.86
N ILE A 435 -11.38 17.37 13.89
CA ILE A 435 -12.84 17.20 13.76
C ILE A 435 -13.55 18.54 14.04
N HIS A 436 -14.59 18.80 13.27
CA HIS A 436 -15.39 20.03 13.41
C HIS A 436 -16.10 20.04 14.78
N PRO A 437 -15.97 21.13 15.58
CA PRO A 437 -16.44 21.13 16.97
C PRO A 437 -17.96 20.99 17.12
N TYR A 438 -18.74 21.38 16.12
CA TYR A 438 -20.21 21.39 16.17
C TYR A 438 -20.89 20.41 15.21
N ILE A 439 -20.15 19.83 14.26
CA ILE A 439 -20.71 18.91 13.26
C ILE A 439 -20.01 17.57 13.43
N ASN A 440 -20.42 16.86 14.46
CA ASN A 440 -19.89 15.55 14.83
C ASN A 440 -20.93 14.74 15.60
N GLY A 441 -20.80 13.43 15.61
CA GLY A 441 -21.71 12.54 16.33
C GLY A 441 -21.14 11.15 16.56
N GLU A 442 -21.18 10.69 17.81
CA GLU A 442 -21.05 9.28 18.20
C GLU A 442 -22.38 8.57 17.96
N ILE A 443 -22.37 7.49 17.20
CA ILE A 443 -23.55 6.70 16.86
C ILE A 443 -23.60 5.50 17.79
N LYS A 444 -24.70 5.39 18.54
CA LYS A 444 -24.98 4.23 19.40
C LYS A 444 -26.24 3.53 18.95
N VAL A 445 -26.21 2.20 18.97
CA VAL A 445 -27.37 1.34 18.77
C VAL A 445 -27.53 0.49 20.02
N ASN A 446 -28.70 0.51 20.68
CA ASN A 446 -28.92 -0.15 21.97
C ASN A 446 -27.81 0.18 23.01
N ASN A 447 -27.42 1.44 23.13
CA ASN A 447 -26.34 1.94 24.00
C ASN A 447 -24.92 1.44 23.63
N GLN A 448 -24.73 0.69 22.55
CA GLN A 448 -23.42 0.25 22.09
C GLN A 448 -22.89 1.20 21.01
N LEU A 449 -21.64 1.64 21.14
CA LEU A 449 -21.00 2.52 20.18
C LEU A 449 -20.70 1.76 18.87
N VAL A 450 -21.44 2.09 17.81
CA VAL A 450 -21.31 1.44 16.51
C VAL A 450 -20.61 2.29 15.46
N GLY A 451 -20.40 3.58 15.70
CA GLY A 451 -19.75 4.42 14.70
C GLY A 451 -19.66 5.91 15.05
N PHE A 452 -19.12 6.62 14.08
CA PHE A 452 -18.88 8.05 14.14
C PHE A 452 -19.24 8.71 12.82
N ILE A 453 -19.92 9.86 12.88
CA ILE A 453 -20.24 10.71 11.75
C ILE A 453 -19.78 12.14 12.04
N TYR A 454 -19.01 12.75 11.14
CA TYR A 454 -18.45 14.05 11.40
C TYR A 454 -18.00 14.79 10.14
N LYS A 455 -17.89 16.11 10.27
CA LYS A 455 -17.19 16.98 9.33
C LYS A 455 -15.74 17.15 9.79
N LEU A 456 -14.81 17.25 8.86
CA LEU A 456 -13.44 17.67 9.19
C LEU A 456 -13.40 19.14 9.57
N ASN A 457 -12.45 19.51 10.43
CA ASN A 457 -12.20 20.90 10.76
C ASN A 457 -11.70 21.66 9.51
N PRO A 458 -12.21 22.84 9.19
CA PRO A 458 -11.82 23.60 8.00
C PRO A 458 -10.30 23.86 7.88
N ARG A 459 -9.60 24.04 9.00
CA ARG A 459 -8.13 24.19 9.00
C ARG A 459 -7.45 22.91 8.58
N PHE A 460 -7.96 21.78 9.03
CA PHE A 460 -7.43 20.47 8.65
C PHE A 460 -7.78 20.12 7.19
N GLU A 461 -9.00 20.43 6.73
CA GLU A 461 -9.40 20.32 5.31
C GLU A 461 -8.40 21.08 4.43
N GLN A 462 -8.08 22.32 4.76
CA GLN A 462 -7.11 23.13 4.02
C GLN A 462 -5.71 22.52 4.02
N ALA A 463 -5.23 22.04 5.16
CA ALA A 463 -3.92 21.36 5.28
C ALA A 463 -3.85 20.10 4.43
N GLN A 464 -4.95 19.35 4.33
CA GLN A 464 -5.08 18.16 3.49
C GLN A 464 -5.44 18.46 2.04
N LYS A 465 -5.60 19.74 1.65
CA LYS A 465 -6.04 20.18 0.30
C LYS A 465 -7.40 19.60 -0.09
N LEU A 466 -8.28 19.44 0.87
CA LEU A 466 -9.65 18.98 0.71
C LEU A 466 -10.61 20.15 0.78
N ASP A 467 -11.74 20.03 0.08
CA ASP A 467 -12.90 20.91 0.25
C ASP A 467 -13.73 20.42 1.44
N SER A 468 -14.97 20.94 1.61
CA SER A 468 -15.86 20.50 2.69
C SER A 468 -16.00 18.98 2.72
N THR A 469 -15.51 18.34 3.77
CA THR A 469 -15.34 16.89 3.86
C THR A 469 -16.09 16.30 5.03
N PHE A 470 -16.91 15.30 4.77
CA PHE A 470 -17.66 14.55 5.76
C PHE A 470 -17.22 13.09 5.77
N VAL A 471 -17.16 12.50 6.96
CA VAL A 471 -16.72 11.12 7.19
C VAL A 471 -17.77 10.41 8.04
N LEU A 472 -18.03 9.15 7.69
CA LEU A 472 -18.78 8.20 8.51
C LEU A 472 -17.94 6.93 8.65
N GLU A 473 -17.70 6.46 9.86
CA GLU A 473 -17.07 5.18 10.13
C GLU A 473 -17.95 4.32 11.04
N LEU A 474 -18.15 3.06 10.66
CA LEU A 474 -19.03 2.10 11.33
C LEU A 474 -18.26 0.82 11.66
N ASN A 475 -18.48 0.28 12.84
CA ASN A 475 -18.05 -1.07 13.21
C ASN A 475 -19.06 -2.09 12.66
N LEU A 476 -18.74 -2.71 11.50
CA LEU A 476 -19.61 -3.70 10.87
C LEU A 476 -19.71 -4.98 11.69
N THR A 477 -18.62 -5.39 12.37
CA THR A 477 -18.66 -6.58 13.24
C THR A 477 -19.73 -6.45 14.32
N LEU A 478 -19.85 -5.28 14.91
CA LEU A 478 -20.85 -5.01 15.93
C LEU A 478 -22.26 -4.86 15.31
N LEU A 479 -22.38 -4.21 14.17
CA LEU A 479 -23.66 -4.12 13.46
C LEU A 479 -24.19 -5.48 13.04
N GLU A 480 -23.32 -6.41 12.60
CA GLU A 480 -23.66 -7.79 12.28
C GLU A 480 -24.23 -8.55 13.49
N GLN A 481 -23.68 -8.30 14.69
CA GLN A 481 -24.19 -8.90 15.95
C GLN A 481 -25.53 -8.31 16.37
N LEU A 482 -25.78 -7.04 16.05
CA LEU A 482 -27.04 -6.36 16.35
C LEU A 482 -28.13 -6.58 15.30
N ALA A 483 -27.79 -7.15 14.16
CA ALA A 483 -28.72 -7.41 13.07
C ALA A 483 -29.83 -8.39 13.49
N ASN A 484 -31.06 -8.02 13.21
CA ASN A 484 -32.22 -8.89 13.42
C ASN A 484 -32.78 -9.33 12.08
N LEU A 485 -32.25 -10.40 11.51
CA LEU A 485 -32.57 -10.85 10.16
C LEU A 485 -33.77 -11.81 10.11
N GLN A 486 -34.55 -11.88 11.17
CA GLN A 486 -35.83 -12.61 11.12
C GLN A 486 -36.81 -11.83 10.25
N VAL A 487 -37.21 -12.44 9.15
CA VAL A 487 -38.28 -11.87 8.32
C VAL A 487 -39.58 -11.94 9.09
N VAL A 488 -40.04 -10.80 9.58
CA VAL A 488 -41.35 -10.67 10.20
C VAL A 488 -42.33 -10.16 9.15
N VAL A 489 -43.24 -11.00 8.73
CA VAL A 489 -44.35 -10.60 7.84
C VAL A 489 -45.47 -10.03 8.70
N ASN A 490 -45.66 -8.73 8.64
CA ASN A 490 -46.76 -8.07 9.31
C ASN A 490 -48.03 -8.18 8.47
N GLU A 491 -49.18 -8.38 9.13
CA GLU A 491 -50.48 -8.37 8.47
C GLU A 491 -50.77 -7.00 7.84
N VAL A 492 -51.14 -6.98 6.56
CA VAL A 492 -51.48 -5.74 5.86
C VAL A 492 -52.91 -5.37 6.17
N SER A 493 -53.14 -4.17 6.68
CA SER A 493 -54.46 -3.66 6.95
C SER A 493 -55.30 -3.53 5.68
N LYS A 494 -56.53 -4.01 5.73
CA LYS A 494 -57.56 -3.85 4.68
C LYS A 494 -58.31 -2.52 4.80
N PHE A 495 -58.08 -1.78 5.89
CA PHE A 495 -58.81 -0.57 6.23
C PHE A 495 -58.06 0.69 5.79
N GLN A 496 -58.83 1.77 5.58
CA GLN A 496 -58.28 3.06 5.13
C GLN A 496 -57.45 3.71 6.23
N LYS A 497 -56.28 4.25 5.83
CA LYS A 497 -55.40 5.04 6.71
C LYS A 497 -55.97 6.45 6.91
N THR A 498 -55.71 7.03 8.08
CA THR A 498 -56.02 8.43 8.39
C THR A 498 -54.71 9.13 8.82
N SER A 499 -54.48 10.36 8.36
CA SER A 499 -53.30 11.13 8.75
C SER A 499 -53.66 12.44 9.44
N ARG A 500 -52.75 12.94 10.30
CA ARG A 500 -52.81 14.21 10.96
C ARG A 500 -51.43 14.85 10.95
N ASP A 501 -51.35 16.12 10.73
CA ASP A 501 -50.10 16.90 10.76
C ASP A 501 -50.06 17.82 12.00
N VAL A 502 -48.89 17.97 12.57
CA VAL A 502 -48.63 18.95 13.61
C VAL A 502 -47.35 19.74 13.30
N THR A 503 -47.39 21.04 13.44
CA THR A 503 -46.22 21.88 13.39
C THR A 503 -45.83 22.30 14.79
N MET A 504 -44.66 21.88 15.25
CA MET A 504 -44.14 22.13 16.60
C MET A 504 -43.06 23.20 16.55
N LEU A 505 -43.04 24.11 17.50
CA LEU A 505 -41.94 25.06 17.69
C LEU A 505 -40.89 24.47 18.63
N LEU A 506 -39.79 24.01 18.05
CA LEU A 506 -38.68 23.37 18.79
C LEU A 506 -37.54 24.38 18.97
N SER A 507 -36.98 24.44 20.17
CA SER A 507 -35.75 25.18 20.47
C SER A 507 -34.55 24.23 20.43
N ASP A 508 -33.33 24.76 20.44
CA ASP A 508 -32.08 23.96 20.47
C ASP A 508 -31.98 22.97 21.66
N LYS A 509 -32.84 23.17 22.68
CA LYS A 509 -32.91 22.27 23.84
C LYS A 509 -33.70 21.00 23.56
N HIS A 510 -34.52 20.97 22.48
CA HIS A 510 -35.36 19.85 22.14
C HIS A 510 -34.73 19.01 21.07
N GLN A 511 -34.34 17.78 21.42
CA GLN A 511 -33.92 16.79 20.43
C GLN A 511 -35.17 16.18 19.77
N TYR A 512 -35.29 16.31 18.45
CA TYR A 512 -36.42 15.83 17.66
C TYR A 512 -36.84 14.39 18.02
N ASN A 513 -35.88 13.45 17.99
CA ASN A 513 -36.16 12.04 18.28
C ASN A 513 -36.70 11.80 19.70
N SER A 514 -36.21 12.55 20.69
CA SER A 514 -36.68 12.45 22.07
C SER A 514 -38.11 12.98 22.20
N VAL A 515 -38.44 14.06 21.51
CA VAL A 515 -39.80 14.60 21.46
C VAL A 515 -40.75 13.61 20.79
N ILE A 516 -40.42 13.12 19.61
CA ILE A 516 -41.24 12.12 18.88
C ILE A 516 -41.47 10.88 19.73
N LYS A 517 -40.40 10.32 20.34
CA LYS A 517 -40.52 9.15 21.21
C LYS A 517 -41.48 9.36 22.38
N GLU A 518 -41.45 10.54 23.00
CA GLU A 518 -42.32 10.84 24.14
C GLU A 518 -43.78 11.07 23.71
N ILE A 519 -44.03 11.81 22.63
CA ILE A 519 -45.39 12.11 22.18
C ILE A 519 -46.08 10.89 21.55
N THR A 520 -45.32 9.94 20.97
CA THR A 520 -45.86 8.72 20.36
C THR A 520 -46.04 7.57 21.35
N LYS A 521 -45.42 7.65 22.53
CA LYS A 521 -45.49 6.60 23.55
C LYS A 521 -46.92 6.28 23.95
N GLY A 522 -47.31 5.00 23.81
CA GLY A 522 -48.64 4.49 24.25
C GLY A 522 -49.78 4.79 23.27
N LEU A 523 -49.52 5.32 22.09
CA LEU A 523 -50.54 5.40 21.02
C LEU A 523 -50.76 3.98 20.42
N LYS A 524 -52.02 3.58 20.32
CA LYS A 524 -52.39 2.21 19.91
C LYS A 524 -52.47 2.04 18.38
N TYR A 525 -52.96 3.07 17.72
CA TYR A 525 -53.24 3.02 16.28
C TYR A 525 -52.25 3.77 15.42
N LEU A 526 -51.19 4.35 16.00
CA LEU A 526 -50.13 5.00 15.27
C LEU A 526 -49.32 3.95 14.47
N GLN A 527 -49.31 4.11 13.14
CA GLN A 527 -48.53 3.25 12.25
C GLN A 527 -47.16 3.80 11.99
N THR A 528 -47.08 5.08 11.60
CA THR A 528 -45.80 5.73 11.26
C THR A 528 -45.86 7.21 11.58
N THR A 529 -44.68 7.80 11.83
CA THR A 529 -44.47 9.26 11.84
C THR A 529 -43.40 9.61 10.79
N SER A 530 -43.58 10.73 10.11
CA SER A 530 -42.61 11.25 9.15
C SER A 530 -42.43 12.76 9.30
N LEU A 531 -41.17 13.20 9.22
CA LEU A 531 -40.85 14.60 9.15
C LEU A 531 -41.29 15.17 7.78
N VAL A 532 -42.10 16.22 7.78
CA VAL A 532 -42.64 16.84 6.57
C VAL A 532 -41.77 18.02 6.16
N ASP A 533 -41.51 18.93 7.12
CA ASP A 533 -40.79 20.16 6.84
C ASP A 533 -40.11 20.71 8.09
N ILE A 534 -39.03 21.47 7.89
CA ILE A 534 -38.38 22.30 8.90
C ILE A 534 -38.27 23.71 8.35
N TYR A 535 -38.98 24.64 8.98
CA TYR A 535 -39.01 26.03 8.58
C TYR A 535 -38.45 26.96 9.68
N GLN A 536 -37.65 27.93 9.29
CA GLN A 536 -37.10 28.92 10.18
C GLN A 536 -36.94 30.26 9.45
N ASP A 537 -37.71 31.25 9.86
CA ASP A 537 -37.59 32.66 9.42
C ASP A 537 -36.77 33.49 10.40
N GLU A 538 -36.57 34.78 10.09
CA GLU A 538 -35.80 35.68 10.94
C GLU A 538 -36.47 35.91 12.34
N ALA A 539 -37.79 35.83 12.43
CA ALA A 539 -38.51 35.96 13.69
C ALA A 539 -38.31 34.75 14.59
N LEU A 540 -38.32 33.54 14.01
CA LEU A 540 -38.05 32.30 14.72
C LEU A 540 -36.56 32.18 15.11
N LYS A 541 -35.64 32.63 14.25
CA LYS A 541 -34.21 32.67 14.58
C LYS A 541 -33.91 33.56 15.80
N THR A 542 -34.55 34.73 15.88
CA THR A 542 -34.36 35.63 17.03
C THR A 542 -34.82 35.02 18.34
N GLN A 543 -35.78 34.09 18.28
CA GLN A 543 -36.31 33.37 19.43
C GLN A 543 -35.60 32.01 19.66
N ASN A 544 -34.59 31.65 18.86
CA ASN A 544 -33.95 30.35 18.85
C ASN A 544 -34.95 29.18 18.69
N LEU A 545 -35.95 29.38 17.81
CA LEU A 545 -36.97 28.38 17.50
C LEU A 545 -36.92 27.95 16.05
N GLN A 546 -37.37 26.74 15.80
CA GLN A 546 -37.60 26.15 14.47
C GLN A 546 -39.01 25.55 14.43
N ALA A 547 -39.74 25.77 13.35
CA ALA A 547 -41.05 25.17 13.11
C ALA A 547 -40.81 23.80 12.43
N VAL A 548 -41.16 22.73 13.11
CA VAL A 548 -40.97 21.36 12.65
C VAL A 548 -42.33 20.73 12.43
N SER A 549 -42.62 20.37 11.17
CA SER A 549 -43.88 19.77 10.77
C SER A 549 -43.72 18.25 10.68
N VAL A 550 -44.61 17.52 11.34
CA VAL A 550 -44.58 16.03 11.41
C VAL A 550 -45.95 15.50 11.05
N ASN A 551 -45.97 14.51 10.15
CA ASN A 551 -47.14 13.75 9.77
C ASN A 551 -47.22 12.48 10.61
N PHE A 552 -48.41 12.18 11.11
CA PHE A 552 -48.79 11.00 11.88
C PHE A 552 -49.80 10.19 11.07
N VAL A 553 -49.49 8.95 10.78
CA VAL A 553 -50.38 8.02 10.06
C VAL A 553 -50.94 7.01 11.04
N PHE A 554 -52.27 6.97 11.15
CA PHE A 554 -53.00 6.03 11.98
C PHE A 554 -53.65 4.95 11.14
N ASN A 555 -53.56 3.70 11.58
CA ASN A 555 -54.23 2.57 10.95
C ASN A 555 -54.48 1.45 11.97
N SER A 556 -55.36 0.51 11.61
CA SER A 556 -55.62 -0.71 12.37
C SER A 556 -55.76 -1.89 11.43
N VAL A 557 -55.26 -3.05 11.81
CA VAL A 557 -55.41 -4.29 11.03
C VAL A 557 -56.74 -5.00 11.32
N THR A 558 -57.40 -4.65 12.43
CA THR A 558 -58.61 -5.36 12.93
C THR A 558 -59.90 -4.62 12.65
N THR A 559 -59.89 -3.28 12.61
CA THR A 559 -61.12 -2.48 12.43
C THR A 559 -60.85 -1.19 11.63
N GLN A 560 -61.90 -0.67 10.96
CA GLN A 560 -61.84 0.67 10.38
C GLN A 560 -61.80 1.70 11.52
N LEU A 561 -60.84 2.61 11.51
CA LEU A 561 -60.75 3.70 12.49
C LEU A 561 -61.83 4.74 12.22
N THR A 562 -62.52 5.12 13.29
CA THR A 562 -63.46 6.26 13.26
C THR A 562 -62.76 7.56 13.61
N ASP A 563 -63.32 8.69 13.21
CA ASP A 563 -62.79 10.02 13.56
C ASP A 563 -62.67 10.22 15.08
N GLU A 564 -63.54 9.67 15.86
CA GLU A 564 -63.50 9.72 17.32
C GLU A 564 -62.29 8.96 17.89
N MET A 565 -61.99 7.77 17.35
CA MET A 565 -60.85 6.96 17.77
C MET A 565 -59.54 7.70 17.48
N VAL A 566 -59.41 8.29 16.29
CA VAL A 566 -58.20 9.03 15.87
C VAL A 566 -58.11 10.33 16.70
N SER A 567 -59.19 11.06 16.91
CA SER A 567 -59.18 12.29 17.69
C SER A 567 -58.75 12.06 19.13
N LYS A 568 -59.19 10.93 19.73
CA LYS A 568 -58.76 10.59 21.09
C LYS A 568 -57.25 10.37 21.21
N GLU A 569 -56.63 9.71 20.23
CA GLU A 569 -55.14 9.55 20.21
C GLU A 569 -54.43 10.85 19.87
N TRP A 570 -55.02 11.64 18.98
CA TRP A 570 -54.49 12.95 18.62
C TRP A 570 -54.48 13.90 19.80
N GLU A 571 -55.52 13.93 20.62
CA GLU A 571 -55.56 14.70 21.87
C GLU A 571 -54.46 14.29 22.84
N GLN A 572 -54.11 13.02 22.91
CA GLN A 572 -52.96 12.56 23.72
C GLN A 572 -51.64 13.13 23.21
N VAL A 573 -51.45 13.22 21.89
CA VAL A 573 -50.26 13.86 21.29
C VAL A 573 -50.17 15.32 21.70
N LEU A 574 -51.28 16.08 21.54
CA LEU A 574 -51.34 17.51 21.89
C LEU A 574 -51.12 17.73 23.39
N GLN A 575 -51.71 16.88 24.26
CA GLN A 575 -51.50 16.98 25.70
C GLN A 575 -50.04 16.73 26.10
N LYS A 576 -49.36 15.80 25.44
CA LYS A 576 -47.95 15.53 25.70
C LYS A 576 -47.05 16.69 25.22
N LEU A 577 -47.36 17.28 24.05
CA LEU A 577 -46.68 18.47 23.59
C LEU A 577 -46.83 19.61 24.58
N ALA A 578 -48.03 19.83 25.09
CA ALA A 578 -48.29 20.84 26.12
C ALA A 578 -47.48 20.56 27.42
N LYS A 579 -47.41 19.29 27.87
CA LYS A 579 -46.59 18.91 29.02
C LYS A 579 -45.11 19.19 28.81
N LEU A 580 -44.60 18.99 27.60
CA LEU A 580 -43.22 19.31 27.20
C LEU A 580 -43.00 20.83 27.00
N LYS A 581 -44.04 21.66 27.15
CA LYS A 581 -44.05 23.10 26.89
C LYS A 581 -43.66 23.45 25.45
N ILE A 582 -44.02 22.59 24.50
CA ILE A 582 -43.80 22.79 23.07
C ILE A 582 -45.07 23.45 22.50
N GLU A 583 -44.90 24.59 21.90
CA GLU A 583 -45.98 25.32 21.23
C GLU A 583 -46.28 24.68 19.88
N VAL A 584 -47.58 24.55 19.58
CA VAL A 584 -48.10 24.03 18.31
C VAL A 584 -48.62 25.21 17.50
N LYS A 585 -48.21 25.31 16.24
CA LYS A 585 -48.55 26.38 15.32
C LYS A 585 -49.69 25.99 14.41
#